data_e7d2deb24f41c2904910d93c7fa9a031
#
_entry.id   e7d2deb24f41c2904910d93c7fa9a031
#
_cell.length_a   1.000
_cell.length_b   1.000
_cell.length_c   1.000
_cell.angle_alpha   90.00
_cell.angle_beta   90.00
_cell.angle_gamma   90.00
#
_symmetry.space_group_name_H-M   'P 1'
#
loop_
_entity.id
_entity.type
_entity.pdbx_description
1 polymer ?
#
loop_
_entity_poly.entity_id
_entity_poly.type
_entity_poly.pdbx_seq_one_letter_code
_entity_poly.pdbx_strand_id
1 'polypeptide(L)'
;MKPLIVTADTGRHNKNLDEQAKRILKGGSWKKQRIISLIPSSDMIPAKVYIAHRSLIFPPNNPAYHMLCLGMEVGDAYSSAIEQILQHPELSQWEYVLTIESDNIPPQDGVIKLLESMEAHPEFACIGGLYWTKGEGGVPQIWGDPKDPVLNYRPQVPIPDTLQECCGTGMGFNLWRLKMFKDEKLRKPWFKTLAGKEGVGTQDLYAWNDFRKYGYRCAIDTRVLVGHYDHSTGVVW
;
A
#
# COMPACT_ATOMS: atom_id res chain seq x y z
N MET A 1 -7.79 3.71 -31.03
CA MET A 1 -6.57 3.67 -30.19
C MET A 1 -5.39 3.24 -31.06
N LYS A 2 -4.23 3.91 -30.98
CA LYS A 2 -3.04 3.47 -31.73
C LYS A 2 -2.48 2.20 -31.07
N PRO A 3 -2.00 1.22 -31.85
CA PRO A 3 -1.34 0.06 -31.28
C PRO A 3 -0.16 0.46 -30.37
N LEU A 4 -0.07 -0.16 -29.19
CA LEU A 4 0.95 0.14 -28.21
C LEU A 4 1.43 -1.17 -27.55
N ILE A 5 2.74 -1.35 -27.47
CA ILE A 5 3.36 -2.41 -26.66
C ILE A 5 3.63 -1.84 -25.28
N VAL A 6 3.02 -2.44 -24.28
CA VAL A 6 3.18 -2.03 -22.86
C VAL A 6 4.15 -3.01 -22.19
N THR A 7 5.20 -2.44 -21.56
CA THR A 7 6.19 -3.20 -20.80
C THR A 7 6.12 -2.84 -19.31
N ALA A 8 6.77 -3.66 -18.48
CA ALA A 8 6.88 -3.38 -17.04
C ALA A 8 7.79 -2.17 -16.74
N ASP A 9 8.63 -1.76 -17.68
CA ASP A 9 9.49 -0.58 -17.49
C ASP A 9 8.65 0.69 -17.63
N THR A 10 8.46 1.34 -16.52
CA THR A 10 7.75 2.62 -16.40
C THR A 10 8.71 3.81 -16.27
N GLY A 11 9.98 3.62 -16.61
CA GLY A 11 11.02 4.65 -16.54
C GLY A 11 11.46 4.96 -15.09
N ARG A 12 10.94 6.04 -14.50
CA ARG A 12 11.39 6.46 -13.16
C ARG A 12 11.06 5.49 -12.02
N HIS A 13 10.05 4.62 -12.20
CA HIS A 13 9.59 3.69 -11.16
C HIS A 13 10.33 2.37 -11.15
N ASN A 14 11.06 2.05 -12.20
CA ASN A 14 11.72 0.76 -12.37
C ASN A 14 13.22 0.93 -12.64
N LYS A 15 13.88 1.67 -11.77
CA LYS A 15 15.32 1.96 -11.87
C LYS A 15 16.13 0.82 -11.27
N ASN A 16 17.25 0.51 -11.90
CA ASN A 16 18.34 -0.28 -11.35
C ASN A 16 18.03 -1.76 -11.05
N LEU A 17 17.89 -2.58 -12.11
CA LEU A 17 17.70 -4.03 -12.03
C LEU A 17 18.83 -4.75 -11.26
N ASP A 18 20.07 -4.26 -11.34
CA ASP A 18 21.22 -4.86 -10.63
C ASP A 18 21.09 -4.73 -9.11
N GLU A 19 20.59 -3.59 -8.63
CA GLU A 19 20.31 -3.41 -7.20
C GLU A 19 19.15 -4.28 -6.72
N GLN A 20 18.13 -4.45 -7.56
CA GLN A 20 17.00 -5.34 -7.27
C GLN A 20 17.49 -6.78 -7.12
N ALA A 21 18.32 -7.26 -8.06
CA ALA A 21 18.92 -8.60 -7.98
C ALA A 21 19.77 -8.78 -6.71
N LYS A 22 20.60 -7.79 -6.37
CA LYS A 22 21.41 -7.81 -5.14
C LYS A 22 20.55 -7.88 -3.87
N ARG A 23 19.41 -7.15 -3.82
CA ARG A 23 18.46 -7.22 -2.71
C ARG A 23 17.86 -8.60 -2.53
N ILE A 24 17.39 -9.20 -3.62
CA ILE A 24 16.83 -10.56 -3.61
C ILE A 24 17.84 -11.57 -3.05
N LEU A 25 19.10 -11.46 -3.47
CA LEU A 25 20.16 -12.36 -3.01
C LEU A 25 20.51 -12.17 -1.53
N LYS A 26 20.47 -10.93 -1.03
CA LYS A 26 20.71 -10.61 0.40
C LYS A 26 19.57 -11.03 1.30
N GLY A 27 18.35 -11.05 0.82
CA GLY A 27 17.12 -11.24 1.57
C GLY A 27 16.85 -12.66 2.05
N GLY A 28 17.86 -13.37 2.57
CA GLY A 28 17.69 -14.73 3.08
C GLY A 28 16.65 -14.89 4.21
N SER A 29 16.46 -13.86 5.03
CA SER A 29 15.47 -13.81 6.11
C SER A 29 14.03 -13.75 5.59
N TRP A 30 13.81 -13.14 4.43
CA TRP A 30 12.46 -12.94 3.86
C TRP A 30 11.81 -14.22 3.35
N LYS A 31 12.53 -15.31 3.27
CA LYS A 31 12.00 -16.63 2.87
C LYS A 31 10.83 -17.12 3.72
N LYS A 32 10.71 -16.59 4.93
CA LYS A 32 9.64 -16.92 5.88
C LYS A 32 8.50 -15.90 5.91
N GLN A 33 8.63 -14.79 5.20
CA GLN A 33 7.65 -13.71 5.22
C GLN A 33 6.57 -13.97 4.16
N ARG A 34 5.34 -14.24 4.58
CA ARG A 34 4.19 -14.55 3.71
C ARG A 34 3.31 -13.33 3.57
N ILE A 35 2.93 -13.03 2.33
CA ILE A 35 2.23 -11.80 1.97
C ILE A 35 0.96 -12.13 1.21
N ILE A 36 -0.15 -11.57 1.65
CA ILE A 36 -1.44 -11.61 0.95
C ILE A 36 -1.65 -10.25 0.31
N SER A 37 -1.81 -10.18 -1.02
CA SER A 37 -2.13 -8.93 -1.71
C SER A 37 -3.63 -8.75 -1.82
N LEU A 38 -4.11 -7.56 -1.48
CA LEU A 38 -5.51 -7.13 -1.63
C LEU A 38 -5.59 -6.06 -2.71
N ILE A 39 -6.40 -6.30 -3.73
CA ILE A 39 -6.55 -5.43 -4.90
C ILE A 39 -8.03 -5.15 -5.12
N PRO A 40 -8.57 -4.04 -4.57
CA PRO A 40 -9.91 -3.59 -4.93
C PRO A 40 -9.95 -3.17 -6.39
N SER A 41 -10.98 -3.58 -7.11
CA SER A 41 -11.14 -3.25 -8.52
C SER A 41 -12.62 -3.22 -8.93
N SER A 42 -12.90 -2.39 -9.92
CA SER A 42 -14.18 -2.35 -10.63
C SER A 42 -14.32 -3.42 -11.72
N ASP A 43 -13.48 -4.46 -11.71
CA ASP A 43 -13.38 -5.52 -12.72
C ASP A 43 -12.45 -5.22 -13.90
N MET A 44 -11.96 -3.98 -14.03
CA MET A 44 -11.01 -3.64 -15.11
C MET A 44 -9.75 -2.99 -14.52
N ILE A 45 -8.59 -3.53 -14.89
CA ILE A 45 -7.29 -2.96 -14.54
C ILE A 45 -6.58 -2.51 -15.83
N PRO A 46 -6.10 -1.25 -15.91
CA PRO A 46 -5.36 -0.77 -17.08
C PRO A 46 -4.12 -1.62 -17.36
N ALA A 47 -3.80 -1.82 -18.62
CA ALA A 47 -2.67 -2.66 -19.02
C ALA A 47 -1.33 -2.24 -18.39
N LYS A 48 -1.08 -0.93 -18.26
CA LYS A 48 0.13 -0.40 -17.58
C LYS A 48 0.19 -0.81 -16.10
N VAL A 49 -0.95 -0.72 -15.41
CA VAL A 49 -1.06 -1.11 -13.99
C VAL A 49 -0.92 -2.63 -13.86
N TYR A 50 -1.64 -3.40 -14.68
CA TYR A 50 -1.56 -4.86 -14.69
C TYR A 50 -0.12 -5.37 -14.85
N ILE A 51 0.62 -4.83 -15.81
CA ILE A 51 2.03 -5.21 -16.03
C ILE A 51 2.90 -4.85 -14.82
N ALA A 52 2.70 -3.69 -14.19
CA ALA A 52 3.43 -3.32 -12.97
C ALA A 52 3.14 -4.30 -11.83
N HIS A 53 1.87 -4.65 -11.59
CA HIS A 53 1.50 -5.64 -10.57
C HIS A 53 2.10 -7.03 -10.86
N ARG A 54 2.09 -7.45 -12.12
CA ARG A 54 2.68 -8.73 -12.55
C ARG A 54 4.21 -8.80 -12.43
N SER A 55 4.87 -7.65 -12.47
CA SER A 55 6.33 -7.57 -12.36
C SER A 55 6.83 -7.46 -10.91
N LEU A 56 5.93 -7.34 -9.93
CA LEU A 56 6.33 -7.28 -8.52
C LEU A 56 7.10 -8.51 -8.09
N ILE A 57 8.22 -8.27 -7.41
CA ILE A 57 9.05 -9.31 -6.84
C ILE A 57 8.63 -9.56 -5.40
N PHE A 58 8.20 -10.78 -5.13
CA PHE A 58 7.90 -11.27 -3.79
C PHE A 58 9.06 -12.10 -3.23
N PRO A 59 9.11 -12.34 -1.91
CA PRO A 59 10.14 -13.19 -1.31
C PRO A 59 10.21 -14.56 -1.96
N PRO A 60 11.42 -15.09 -2.26
CA PRO A 60 11.59 -16.42 -2.84
C PRO A 60 10.99 -17.49 -1.92
N ASN A 61 10.45 -18.56 -2.52
CA ASN A 61 9.80 -19.69 -1.83
C ASN A 61 8.52 -19.33 -1.07
N ASN A 62 7.96 -18.17 -1.32
CA ASN A 62 6.72 -17.74 -0.72
C ASN A 62 5.72 -17.42 -1.83
N PRO A 63 4.73 -18.29 -2.09
CA PRO A 63 3.74 -18.00 -3.12
C PRO A 63 2.97 -16.73 -2.68
N ALA A 64 3.01 -15.72 -3.52
CA ALA A 64 2.16 -14.57 -3.33
C ALA A 64 0.69 -15.01 -3.49
N TYR A 65 -0.13 -14.73 -2.49
CA TYR A 65 -1.57 -14.95 -2.55
C TYR A 65 -2.26 -13.63 -2.90
N HIS A 66 -3.00 -13.62 -4.01
CA HIS A 66 -3.66 -12.41 -4.50
C HIS A 66 -5.17 -12.52 -4.34
N MET A 67 -5.79 -11.56 -3.68
CA MET A 67 -7.23 -11.41 -3.56
C MET A 67 -7.67 -10.17 -4.36
N LEU A 68 -8.46 -10.40 -5.40
CA LEU A 68 -9.15 -9.35 -6.14
C LEU A 68 -10.53 -9.14 -5.50
N CYS A 69 -10.80 -7.92 -5.06
CA CYS A 69 -12.08 -7.56 -4.44
C CYS A 69 -12.90 -6.76 -5.45
N LEU A 70 -13.87 -7.43 -6.09
CA LEU A 70 -14.59 -6.88 -7.24
C LEU A 70 -15.97 -6.34 -6.83
N GLY A 71 -16.35 -5.19 -7.41
CA GLY A 71 -17.71 -4.67 -7.33
C GLY A 71 -18.13 -4.17 -5.93
N MET A 72 -17.17 -3.90 -5.05
CA MET A 72 -17.40 -3.35 -3.71
C MET A 72 -16.92 -1.90 -3.64
N GLU A 73 -17.48 -1.14 -2.71
CA GLU A 73 -16.87 0.12 -2.27
C GLU A 73 -15.49 -0.19 -1.67
N VAL A 74 -14.53 0.70 -1.85
CA VAL A 74 -13.12 0.42 -1.53
C VAL A 74 -12.88 0.11 -0.05
N GLY A 75 -13.55 0.80 0.88
CA GLY A 75 -13.45 0.54 2.32
C GLY A 75 -14.07 -0.82 2.71
N ASP A 76 -15.21 -1.15 2.10
CA ASP A 76 -15.87 -2.45 2.29
C ASP A 76 -15.01 -3.58 1.72
N ALA A 77 -14.38 -3.37 0.56
CA ALA A 77 -13.49 -4.34 -0.06
C ALA A 77 -12.32 -4.71 0.86
N TYR A 78 -11.62 -3.71 1.41
CA TYR A 78 -10.51 -3.95 2.34
C TYR A 78 -10.98 -4.62 3.63
N SER A 79 -12.04 -4.11 4.25
CA SER A 79 -12.55 -4.66 5.51
C SER A 79 -13.02 -6.10 5.35
N SER A 80 -13.80 -6.40 4.31
CA SER A 80 -14.32 -7.75 4.04
C SER A 80 -13.21 -8.74 3.72
N ALA A 81 -12.22 -8.33 2.90
CA ALA A 81 -11.08 -9.19 2.56
C ALA A 81 -10.23 -9.52 3.80
N ILE A 82 -9.96 -8.53 4.66
CA ILE A 82 -9.22 -8.77 5.91
C ILE A 82 -10.01 -9.70 6.85
N GLU A 83 -11.33 -9.52 6.99
CA GLU A 83 -12.15 -10.44 7.78
C GLU A 83 -12.08 -11.88 7.24
N GLN A 84 -12.17 -12.06 5.93
CA GLN A 84 -12.03 -13.37 5.29
C GLN A 84 -10.65 -14.00 5.54
N ILE A 85 -9.57 -13.20 5.47
CA ILE A 85 -8.21 -13.66 5.81
C ILE A 85 -8.14 -14.13 7.26
N LEU A 86 -8.67 -13.35 8.21
CA LEU A 86 -8.62 -13.67 9.63
C LEU A 86 -9.45 -14.92 9.99
N GLN A 87 -10.50 -15.21 9.24
CA GLN A 87 -11.32 -16.43 9.39
C GLN A 87 -10.67 -17.65 8.75
N HIS A 88 -9.74 -17.49 7.81
CA HIS A 88 -9.12 -18.61 7.13
C HIS A 88 -8.01 -19.25 7.99
N PRO A 89 -8.04 -20.59 8.24
CA PRO A 89 -7.12 -21.24 9.17
C PRO A 89 -5.63 -21.03 8.85
N GLU A 90 -5.26 -21.02 7.58
CA GLU A 90 -3.88 -20.85 7.13
C GLU A 90 -3.52 -19.38 6.94
N LEU A 91 -4.33 -18.60 6.19
CA LEU A 91 -4.01 -17.22 5.84
C LEU A 91 -3.93 -16.32 7.08
N SER A 92 -4.73 -16.60 8.11
CA SER A 92 -4.66 -15.86 9.38
C SER A 92 -3.32 -15.99 10.10
N GLN A 93 -2.49 -16.98 9.73
CA GLN A 93 -1.14 -17.19 10.31
C GLN A 93 -0.04 -16.49 9.50
N TRP A 94 -0.39 -15.84 8.40
CA TRP A 94 0.58 -15.12 7.58
C TRP A 94 0.99 -13.79 8.24
N GLU A 95 2.13 -13.27 7.82
CA GLU A 95 2.77 -12.12 8.48
C GLU A 95 2.23 -10.79 7.99
N TYR A 96 1.96 -10.68 6.67
CA TYR A 96 1.66 -9.40 6.05
C TYR A 96 0.46 -9.43 5.10
N VAL A 97 -0.20 -8.28 5.03
CA VAL A 97 -1.14 -7.90 3.98
C VAL A 97 -0.52 -6.76 3.18
N LEU A 98 -0.55 -6.87 1.85
CA LEU A 98 -0.13 -5.83 0.92
C LEU A 98 -1.39 -5.27 0.24
N THR A 99 -1.71 -4.01 0.49
CA THR A 99 -2.77 -3.32 -0.25
C THR A 99 -2.19 -2.69 -1.50
N ILE A 100 -2.86 -2.89 -2.65
CA ILE A 100 -2.48 -2.30 -3.94
C ILE A 100 -3.76 -1.85 -4.62
N GLU A 101 -3.90 -0.56 -4.92
CA GLU A 101 -5.05 -0.08 -5.68
C GLU A 101 -4.89 -0.34 -7.17
N SER A 102 -6.02 -0.54 -7.86
CA SER A 102 -6.08 -0.94 -9.29
C SER A 102 -5.64 0.15 -10.27
N ASP A 103 -5.16 1.28 -9.78
CA ASP A 103 -4.60 2.40 -10.53
C ASP A 103 -3.19 2.82 -10.07
N ASN A 104 -2.59 2.07 -9.16
CA ASN A 104 -1.22 2.32 -8.72
C ASN A 104 -0.20 1.46 -9.49
N ILE A 105 0.94 2.06 -9.79
CA ILE A 105 2.06 1.46 -10.53
C ILE A 105 3.28 1.40 -9.60
N PRO A 106 3.39 0.34 -8.77
CA PRO A 106 4.53 0.18 -7.88
C PRO A 106 5.81 -0.18 -8.64
N PRO A 107 6.99 0.17 -8.09
CA PRO A 107 8.26 -0.30 -8.63
C PRO A 107 8.39 -1.82 -8.41
N GLN A 108 9.13 -2.48 -9.30
CA GLN A 108 9.27 -3.94 -9.31
C GLN A 108 9.80 -4.50 -7.98
N ASP A 109 10.74 -3.82 -7.34
CA ASP A 109 11.33 -4.17 -6.05
C ASP A 109 10.59 -3.56 -4.84
N GLY A 110 9.44 -2.95 -5.05
CA GLY A 110 8.69 -2.21 -4.02
C GLY A 110 8.36 -3.08 -2.80
N VAL A 111 7.88 -4.30 -3.01
CA VAL A 111 7.55 -5.22 -1.91
C VAL A 111 8.80 -5.55 -1.08
N ILE A 112 9.94 -5.78 -1.73
CA ILE A 112 11.19 -6.10 -1.05
C ILE A 112 11.69 -4.93 -0.22
N LYS A 113 11.63 -3.70 -0.74
CA LYS A 113 11.99 -2.48 0.00
C LYS A 113 11.08 -2.27 1.22
N LEU A 114 9.78 -2.46 1.06
CA LEU A 114 8.85 -2.36 2.19
C LEU A 114 9.13 -3.42 3.27
N LEU A 115 9.49 -4.65 2.87
CA LEU A 115 9.90 -5.69 3.82
C LEU A 115 11.18 -5.33 4.57
N GLU A 116 12.21 -4.80 3.88
CA GLU A 116 13.43 -4.29 4.51
C GLU A 116 13.09 -3.27 5.61
N SER A 117 12.22 -2.32 5.28
CA SER A 117 11.81 -1.28 6.22
C SER A 117 10.96 -1.84 7.36
N MET A 118 10.04 -2.77 7.08
CA MET A 118 9.25 -3.42 8.12
C MET A 118 10.10 -4.26 9.09
N GLU A 119 11.14 -4.93 8.61
CA GLU A 119 12.05 -5.69 9.47
C GLU A 119 12.95 -4.76 10.32
N ALA A 120 13.45 -3.69 9.72
CA ALA A 120 14.29 -2.71 10.42
C ALA A 120 13.52 -1.89 11.47
N HIS A 121 12.19 -1.74 11.29
CA HIS A 121 11.33 -0.86 12.08
C HIS A 121 10.10 -1.60 12.61
N PRO A 122 10.26 -2.45 13.64
CA PRO A 122 9.17 -3.25 14.21
C PRO A 122 8.08 -2.42 14.89
N GLU A 123 8.33 -1.15 15.18
CA GLU A 123 7.39 -0.19 15.76
C GLU A 123 6.28 0.22 14.80
N PHE A 124 6.47 0.10 13.48
CA PHE A 124 5.43 0.43 12.51
C PHE A 124 4.51 -0.76 12.24
N ALA A 125 3.23 -0.51 12.27
CA ALA A 125 2.19 -1.46 11.87
C ALA A 125 1.95 -1.49 10.36
N CYS A 126 2.26 -0.38 9.69
CA CYS A 126 2.15 -0.20 8.26
C CYS A 126 3.31 0.65 7.72
N ILE A 127 3.87 0.25 6.58
CA ILE A 127 4.78 1.08 5.79
C ILE A 127 4.29 1.07 4.35
N GLY A 128 4.11 2.28 3.77
CA GLY A 128 3.65 2.47 2.40
C GLY A 128 4.73 3.02 1.47
N GLY A 129 4.48 2.92 0.16
CA GLY A 129 5.23 3.63 -0.87
C GLY A 129 4.72 5.06 -1.07
N LEU A 130 5.59 5.91 -1.58
CA LEU A 130 5.28 7.30 -1.87
C LEU A 130 4.59 7.46 -3.23
N TYR A 131 3.43 8.08 -3.24
CA TYR A 131 2.73 8.50 -4.46
C TYR A 131 1.94 9.80 -4.21
N TRP A 132 1.43 10.38 -5.28
CA TRP A 132 0.68 11.64 -5.22
C TRP A 132 -0.78 11.42 -5.64
N THR A 133 -1.66 12.31 -5.20
CA THR A 133 -3.00 12.41 -5.80
C THR A 133 -2.88 12.75 -7.28
N LYS A 134 -3.89 12.35 -8.06
CA LYS A 134 -3.93 12.63 -9.50
C LYS A 134 -4.16 14.11 -9.78
N GLY A 135 -3.65 14.57 -10.93
CA GLY A 135 -3.87 15.91 -11.43
C GLY A 135 -2.76 16.91 -11.10
N GLU A 136 -2.79 18.04 -11.79
CA GLU A 136 -1.87 19.16 -11.53
C GLU A 136 -2.04 19.67 -10.09
N GLY A 137 -0.92 19.84 -9.39
CA GLY A 137 -0.93 20.22 -7.97
C GLY A 137 -1.26 19.07 -7.02
N GLY A 138 -1.15 17.82 -7.48
CA GLY A 138 -1.31 16.63 -6.64
C GLY A 138 -0.44 16.68 -5.39
N VAL A 139 -0.98 16.18 -4.28
CA VAL A 139 -0.29 16.15 -2.98
C VAL A 139 0.22 14.76 -2.65
N PRO A 140 1.37 14.64 -1.96
CA PRO A 140 1.91 13.35 -1.54
C PRO A 140 1.00 12.69 -0.49
N GLN A 141 0.88 11.38 -0.57
CA GLN A 141 0.05 10.58 0.34
C GLN A 141 0.77 10.28 1.67
N ILE A 142 1.33 11.34 2.27
CA ILE A 142 1.97 11.34 3.60
C ILE A 142 1.17 12.31 4.47
N TRP A 143 0.27 11.81 5.31
CA TRP A 143 -0.70 12.63 6.00
C TRP A 143 -0.35 12.89 7.46
N GLY A 144 -0.17 14.16 7.80
CA GLY A 144 0.05 14.64 9.17
C GLY A 144 1.41 14.30 9.75
N ASP A 145 2.01 15.23 10.50
CA ASP A 145 3.24 14.98 11.26
C ASP A 145 2.87 14.50 12.68
N PRO A 146 3.37 13.32 13.11
CA PRO A 146 3.15 12.84 14.49
C PRO A 146 3.73 13.75 15.58
N LYS A 147 4.64 14.65 15.24
CA LYS A 147 5.24 15.63 16.16
C LYS A 147 4.35 16.86 16.40
N ASP A 148 3.35 17.05 15.56
CA ASP A 148 2.41 18.15 15.74
C ASP A 148 1.60 17.96 17.03
N PRO A 149 1.39 19.02 17.81
CA PRO A 149 0.68 18.92 19.10
C PRO A 149 -0.80 18.57 18.94
N VAL A 150 -1.37 18.84 17.77
CA VAL A 150 -2.76 18.53 17.42
C VAL A 150 -2.77 17.65 16.18
N LEU A 151 -3.46 16.51 16.28
CA LEU A 151 -3.63 15.61 15.13
C LEU A 151 -4.23 16.38 13.95
N ASN A 152 -3.53 16.32 12.83
CA ASN A 152 -4.01 16.83 11.55
C ASN A 152 -3.60 15.87 10.45
N TYR A 153 -4.22 16.01 9.29
CA TYR A 153 -3.91 15.23 8.09
C TYR A 153 -3.48 16.14 6.93
N ARG A 154 -2.66 17.16 7.24
CA ARG A 154 -2.03 17.97 6.20
C ARG A 154 -0.94 17.16 5.51
N PRO A 155 -0.80 17.24 4.18
CA PRO A 155 0.25 16.50 3.49
C PRO A 155 1.64 17.01 3.94
N GLN A 156 2.54 16.08 4.23
CA GLN A 156 3.94 16.41 4.52
C GLN A 156 4.74 16.55 3.22
N VAL A 157 5.80 17.34 3.25
CA VAL A 157 6.79 17.37 2.16
C VAL A 157 7.65 16.11 2.24
N PRO A 158 7.74 15.31 1.15
CA PRO A 158 8.57 14.12 1.15
C PRO A 158 10.06 14.44 1.29
N ILE A 159 10.72 13.73 2.19
CA ILE A 159 12.19 13.76 2.33
C ILE A 159 12.74 12.58 1.54
N PRO A 160 13.54 12.80 0.48
CA PRO A 160 14.05 11.72 -0.37
C PRO A 160 14.85 10.67 0.40
N ASP A 161 14.75 9.42 -0.03
CA ASP A 161 15.52 8.28 0.47
C ASP A 161 15.42 8.03 2.00
N THR A 162 14.29 8.38 2.58
CA THR A 162 14.04 8.19 4.03
C THR A 162 12.80 7.34 4.30
N LEU A 163 12.72 6.85 5.53
CA LEU A 163 11.47 6.35 6.10
C LEU A 163 10.84 7.49 6.91
N GLN A 164 9.75 8.04 6.41
CA GLN A 164 9.09 9.22 6.98
C GLN A 164 7.84 8.83 7.73
N GLU A 165 7.85 8.99 9.06
CA GLU A 165 6.67 8.72 9.89
C GLU A 165 5.56 9.74 9.61
N CYS A 166 4.31 9.27 9.67
CA CYS A 166 3.13 10.09 9.43
C CYS A 166 1.93 9.67 10.29
N CYS A 167 0.90 10.49 10.29
CA CYS A 167 -0.36 10.19 10.99
C CYS A 167 -1.28 9.27 10.20
N GLY A 168 -1.10 9.20 8.89
CA GLY A 168 -1.85 8.33 8.00
C GLY A 168 -1.20 8.22 6.62
N THR A 169 -1.51 7.15 5.92
CA THR A 169 -1.07 6.88 4.54
C THR A 169 -2.29 6.67 3.67
N GLY A 170 -2.22 7.02 2.38
CA GLY A 170 -3.20 6.50 1.41
C GLY A 170 -3.06 4.99 1.23
N MET A 171 -3.98 4.33 0.54
CA MET A 171 -4.03 2.86 0.43
C MET A 171 -3.33 2.29 -0.80
N GLY A 172 -2.76 3.13 -1.65
CA GLY A 172 -2.28 2.77 -2.98
C GLY A 172 -1.24 1.64 -3.05
N PHE A 173 -0.29 1.61 -2.10
CA PHE A 173 0.71 0.54 -2.01
C PHE A 173 1.29 0.48 -0.61
N ASN A 174 0.72 -0.35 0.27
CA ASN A 174 1.15 -0.44 1.68
C ASN A 174 1.32 -1.89 2.13
N LEU A 175 2.36 -2.12 2.92
CA LEU A 175 2.58 -3.39 3.61
C LEU A 175 2.16 -3.24 5.08
N TRP A 176 1.20 -4.06 5.50
CA TRP A 176 0.58 -4.07 6.83
C TRP A 176 0.98 -5.32 7.60
N ARG A 177 1.29 -5.21 8.88
CA ARG A 177 1.38 -6.39 9.74
C ARG A 177 -0.02 -6.96 9.98
N LEU A 178 -0.29 -8.15 9.48
CA LEU A 178 -1.62 -8.79 9.62
C LEU A 178 -2.05 -8.89 11.10
N LYS A 179 -1.09 -9.07 12.02
CA LYS A 179 -1.37 -9.19 13.46
C LYS A 179 -2.12 -8.00 14.04
N MET A 180 -1.99 -6.79 13.49
CA MET A 180 -2.71 -5.62 14.02
C MET A 180 -4.22 -5.76 13.87
N PHE A 181 -4.69 -6.35 12.79
CA PHE A 181 -6.13 -6.53 12.53
C PHE A 181 -6.79 -7.61 13.42
N LYS A 182 -5.98 -8.33 14.24
CA LYS A 182 -6.45 -9.24 15.28
C LYS A 182 -6.75 -8.55 16.61
N ASP A 183 -6.41 -7.27 16.74
CA ASP A 183 -6.70 -6.49 17.95
C ASP A 183 -8.19 -6.16 18.00
N GLU A 184 -8.89 -6.75 18.95
CA GLU A 184 -10.33 -6.57 19.16
C GLU A 184 -10.74 -5.15 19.59
N LYS A 185 -9.75 -4.32 20.00
CA LYS A 185 -10.00 -2.92 20.34
C LYS A 185 -10.25 -2.05 19.11
N LEU A 186 -9.75 -2.48 17.93
CA LEU A 186 -9.93 -1.74 16.70
C LEU A 186 -11.38 -1.78 16.26
N ARG A 187 -11.90 -0.62 15.89
CA ARG A 187 -13.25 -0.48 15.37
C ARG A 187 -13.43 -1.29 14.09
N LYS A 188 -14.61 -1.89 13.93
CA LYS A 188 -15.04 -2.54 12.68
C LYS A 188 -16.24 -1.80 12.09
N PRO A 189 -16.33 -1.65 10.76
CA PRO A 189 -15.30 -2.00 9.80
C PRO A 189 -14.04 -1.14 9.99
N TRP A 190 -12.86 -1.69 9.69
CA TRP A 190 -11.60 -0.95 9.83
C TRP A 190 -11.51 0.22 8.85
N PHE A 191 -11.95 -0.01 7.62
CA PHE A 191 -11.93 0.96 6.53
C PHE A 191 -13.36 1.32 6.14
N LYS A 192 -13.65 2.60 6.00
CA LYS A 192 -14.97 3.09 5.59
C LYS A 192 -14.83 4.46 4.95
N THR A 193 -15.38 4.65 3.75
CA THR A 193 -15.53 5.97 3.16
C THR A 193 -16.71 6.68 3.79
N LEU A 194 -16.48 7.87 4.33
CA LEU A 194 -17.53 8.70 4.93
C LEU A 194 -18.08 9.66 3.87
N ALA A 195 -19.40 9.69 3.72
CA ALA A 195 -20.10 10.58 2.81
C ALA A 195 -21.41 11.10 3.42
N GLY A 196 -21.77 12.31 3.09
CA GLY A 196 -23.05 12.94 3.48
C GLY A 196 -23.15 13.29 4.96
N LYS A 197 -24.19 12.83 5.65
CA LYS A 197 -24.47 13.18 7.05
C LYS A 197 -23.45 12.66 8.06
N GLU A 198 -22.71 11.61 7.70
CA GLU A 198 -21.65 11.03 8.55
C GLU A 198 -20.32 11.80 8.46
N GLY A 199 -20.25 12.82 7.65
CA GLY A 199 -19.04 13.58 7.34
C GLY A 199 -18.50 13.27 5.96
N VAL A 200 -17.32 13.80 5.66
CA VAL A 200 -16.57 13.52 4.42
C VAL A 200 -15.18 13.04 4.82
N GLY A 201 -14.79 11.89 4.33
CA GLY A 201 -13.47 11.34 4.63
C GLY A 201 -13.21 10.07 3.85
N THR A 202 -11.94 9.87 3.52
CA THR A 202 -11.48 8.67 2.81
C THR A 202 -11.34 7.49 3.78
N GLN A 203 -11.44 6.29 3.25
CA GLN A 203 -11.38 5.03 4.02
C GLN A 203 -10.06 4.89 4.81
N ASP A 204 -8.98 5.38 4.26
CA ASP A 204 -7.64 5.36 4.86
C ASP A 204 -7.56 6.26 6.10
N LEU A 205 -7.97 7.53 5.99
CA LEU A 205 -7.95 8.45 7.12
C LEU A 205 -8.98 8.07 8.20
N TYR A 206 -10.13 7.49 7.80
CA TYR A 206 -11.06 6.89 8.74
C TYR A 206 -10.40 5.80 9.58
N ALA A 207 -9.63 4.92 8.94
CA ALA A 207 -8.91 3.84 9.60
C ALA A 207 -7.80 4.39 10.52
N TRP A 208 -6.95 5.28 10.02
CA TRP A 208 -5.85 5.84 10.79
C TRP A 208 -6.31 6.68 11.98
N ASN A 209 -7.46 7.35 11.89
CA ASN A 209 -8.04 8.06 13.03
C ASN A 209 -8.40 7.11 14.20
N ASP A 210 -8.68 5.85 13.92
CA ASP A 210 -8.91 4.83 14.94
C ASP A 210 -7.62 4.13 15.38
N PHE A 211 -6.82 3.66 14.45
CA PHE A 211 -5.59 2.90 14.72
C PHE A 211 -4.63 3.66 15.64
N ARG A 212 -4.47 4.96 15.43
CA ARG A 212 -3.61 5.81 16.25
C ARG A 212 -4.04 5.91 17.72
N LYS A 213 -5.33 5.81 18.04
CA LYS A 213 -5.83 5.81 19.42
C LYS A 213 -5.29 4.64 20.23
N TYR A 214 -4.97 3.56 19.55
CA TYR A 214 -4.43 2.33 20.15
C TYR A 214 -2.91 2.19 19.95
N GLY A 215 -2.24 3.27 19.55
CA GLY A 215 -0.78 3.32 19.46
C GLY A 215 -0.18 2.74 18.17
N TYR A 216 -0.99 2.39 17.18
CA TYR A 216 -0.48 1.93 15.88
C TYR A 216 0.13 3.10 15.10
N ARG A 217 1.32 2.86 14.55
CA ARG A 217 2.12 3.86 13.83
C ARG A 217 2.29 3.45 12.37
N CYS A 218 2.46 4.44 11.49
CA CYS A 218 2.76 4.22 10.09
C CYS A 218 3.85 5.15 9.57
N ALA A 219 4.45 4.75 8.47
CA ALA A 219 5.43 5.54 7.75
C ALA A 219 5.31 5.34 6.23
N ILE A 220 5.90 6.25 5.48
CA ILE A 220 6.13 6.11 4.04
C ILE A 220 7.61 5.91 3.78
N ASP A 221 7.96 4.87 3.04
CA ASP A 221 9.30 4.66 2.52
C ASP A 221 9.44 5.41 1.20
N THR A 222 10.09 6.56 1.24
CA THR A 222 10.23 7.44 0.07
C THR A 222 11.18 6.90 -1.00
N ARG A 223 11.87 5.77 -0.73
CA ARG A 223 12.63 5.01 -1.75
C ARG A 223 11.71 4.22 -2.68
N VAL A 224 10.46 3.97 -2.26
CA VAL A 224 9.44 3.24 -3.01
C VAL A 224 8.54 4.24 -3.70
N LEU A 225 8.93 4.67 -4.89
CA LEU A 225 8.14 5.62 -5.69
C LEU A 225 7.08 4.85 -6.49
N VAL A 226 5.83 5.16 -6.24
CA VAL A 226 4.67 4.52 -6.87
C VAL A 226 4.00 5.52 -7.81
N GLY A 227 3.75 5.12 -9.06
CA GLY A 227 2.98 5.94 -10.00
C GLY A 227 1.49 5.83 -9.71
N HIS A 228 0.75 6.88 -9.97
CA HIS A 228 -0.71 6.92 -9.84
C HIS A 228 -1.34 7.14 -11.23
N TYR A 229 -1.94 6.09 -11.79
CA TYR A 229 -2.51 6.11 -13.13
C TYR A 229 -3.86 6.80 -13.13
N ASP A 230 -4.01 7.79 -13.99
CA ASP A 230 -5.28 8.45 -14.23
C ASP A 230 -5.98 7.82 -15.46
N HIS A 231 -7.12 7.15 -15.22
CA HIS A 231 -7.90 6.49 -16.24
C HIS A 231 -8.45 7.47 -17.28
N SER A 232 -8.73 8.70 -16.88
CA SER A 232 -9.35 9.70 -17.76
C SER A 232 -8.37 10.30 -18.76
N THR A 233 -7.11 10.48 -18.35
CA THR A 233 -6.07 11.12 -19.16
C THR A 233 -5.02 10.14 -19.69
N GLY A 234 -4.89 8.96 -19.07
CA GLY A 234 -3.83 8.00 -19.34
C GLY A 234 -2.45 8.42 -18.83
N VAL A 235 -2.40 9.49 -18.03
CA VAL A 235 -1.17 10.00 -17.38
C VAL A 235 -0.84 9.19 -16.14
N VAL A 236 0.44 9.07 -15.82
CA VAL A 236 0.95 8.52 -14.56
C VAL A 236 1.55 9.68 -13.77
N TRP A 237 0.95 9.97 -12.65
CA TRP A 237 1.37 11.03 -11.72
C TRP A 237 2.40 10.52 -10.72
#